data_380a1a0fadc7d8792542f430e117ac2e
#
_entry.id   380a1a0fadc7d8792542f430e117ac2e
#
_cell.length_a   1.000
_cell.length_b   1.000
_cell.length_c   1.000
_cell.angle_alpha   90.00
_cell.angle_beta   90.00
_cell.angle_gamma   90.00
#
_symmetry.space_group_name_H-M   'P 1'
#
loop_
_entity.id
_entity.type
_entity.pdbx_description
1 polymer ?
#
loop_
_entity_poly.entity_id
_entity_poly.type
_entity_poly.pdbx_seq_one_letter_code
_entity_poly.pdbx_strand_id
1 'polypeptide(L)'
;MKFLNQKKKIIQKLKKLKKLGVSGVKLSLEDEGSTFEDLKLMRFLTISANLDLNIKIGGCEAKNDIMFCKLLKPNSVVAPMVESEYALKKFLVSVGKKKKFKLLINLETISA
;
A
#
# COMPACT_ATOMS: atom_id res chain seq x y z
N MET A 1 8.46 26.95 3.97
CA MET A 1 7.26 26.95 4.80
C MET A 1 5.99 26.58 4.03
N LYS A 2 5.94 26.84 2.71
CA LYS A 2 4.85 26.35 1.86
C LYS A 2 4.67 24.82 1.96
N PHE A 3 5.78 24.10 2.05
CA PHE A 3 5.76 22.63 2.10
C PHE A 3 5.07 22.09 3.37
N LEU A 4 5.35 22.70 4.52
CA LEU A 4 4.69 22.32 5.78
C LEU A 4 3.21 22.65 5.77
N ASN A 5 2.84 23.80 5.19
CA ASN A 5 1.44 24.18 5.07
C ASN A 5 0.66 23.25 4.15
N GLN A 6 1.29 22.78 3.07
CA GLN A 6 0.66 21.82 2.17
C GLN A 6 0.43 20.47 2.87
N LYS A 7 1.42 19.99 3.65
CA LYS A 7 1.25 18.76 4.43
C LYS A 7 0.10 18.87 5.41
N LYS A 8 0.00 19.98 6.14
CA LYS A 8 -1.09 20.22 7.08
C LYS A 8 -2.45 20.21 6.38
N LYS A 9 -2.54 20.84 5.21
CA LYS A 9 -3.78 20.85 4.43
C LYS A 9 -4.20 19.45 3.99
N ILE A 10 -3.25 18.64 3.53
CA ILE A 10 -3.53 17.26 3.13
C ILE A 10 -3.99 16.44 4.32
N ILE A 11 -3.32 16.55 5.45
CA ILE A 11 -3.71 15.84 6.68
C ILE A 11 -5.13 16.24 7.09
N GLN A 12 -5.48 17.52 7.03
CA GLN A 12 -6.82 17.98 7.37
C GLN A 12 -7.87 17.39 6.42
N LYS A 13 -7.56 17.34 5.11
CA LYS A 13 -8.46 16.69 4.14
C LYS A 13 -8.65 15.21 4.43
N LEU A 14 -7.57 14.50 4.74
CA LEU A 14 -7.63 13.09 5.09
C LEU A 14 -8.46 12.86 6.35
N LYS A 15 -8.32 13.72 7.36
CA LYS A 15 -9.11 13.63 8.58
C LYS A 15 -10.61 13.84 8.31
N LYS A 16 -10.95 14.74 7.39
CA LYS A 16 -12.34 14.95 6.97
C LYS A 16 -12.90 13.72 6.27
N LEU A 17 -12.10 13.10 5.38
CA LEU A 17 -12.51 11.88 4.70
C LEU A 17 -12.74 10.75 5.69
N LYS A 18 -11.91 10.64 6.70
CA LYS A 18 -12.10 9.65 7.76
C LYS A 18 -13.43 9.84 8.49
N LYS A 19 -13.79 11.07 8.80
CA LYS A 19 -15.09 11.38 9.43
C LYS A 19 -16.27 10.99 8.55
N LEU A 20 -16.08 10.99 7.22
CA LEU A 20 -17.11 10.60 6.27
C LEU A 20 -17.16 9.07 6.04
N GLY A 21 -16.31 8.29 6.70
CA GLY A 21 -16.33 6.85 6.62
C GLY A 21 -15.16 6.23 5.87
N VAL A 22 -14.23 7.03 5.34
CA VAL A 22 -13.04 6.50 4.66
C VAL A 22 -12.09 5.91 5.71
N SER A 23 -11.67 4.65 5.53
CA SER A 23 -10.79 3.95 6.46
C SER A 23 -9.32 3.94 6.05
N GLY A 24 -9.03 4.12 4.77
CA GLY A 24 -7.66 4.04 4.30
C GLY A 24 -7.44 4.61 2.91
N VAL A 25 -6.18 4.63 2.53
CA VAL A 25 -5.70 5.10 1.23
C VAL A 25 -5.03 3.93 0.53
N LYS A 26 -5.22 3.80 -0.77
CA LYS A 26 -4.55 2.78 -1.58
C LYS A 26 -3.62 3.45 -2.58
N LEU A 27 -2.40 2.96 -2.66
CA LEU A 27 -1.42 3.38 -3.67
C LEU A 27 -1.01 2.19 -4.52
N SER A 28 -0.78 2.44 -5.80
CA SER A 28 -0.28 1.42 -6.74
C SER A 28 1.12 1.82 -7.18
N LEU A 29 2.10 0.94 -7.00
CA LEU A 29 3.48 1.23 -7.34
C LEU A 29 3.73 1.20 -8.85
N GLU A 30 3.02 0.34 -9.57
CA GLU A 30 3.20 0.20 -11.00
C GLU A 30 2.46 1.28 -11.79
N ASP A 31 1.19 1.48 -11.45
CA ASP A 31 0.30 2.35 -12.25
C ASP A 31 0.58 3.84 -12.04
N GLU A 32 1.05 4.22 -10.87
CA GLU A 32 1.19 5.61 -10.49
C GLU A 32 2.63 6.12 -10.54
N GLY A 33 3.60 5.23 -10.79
CA GLY A 33 5.01 5.60 -10.88
C GLY A 33 5.56 6.24 -9.60
N SER A 34 5.04 5.86 -8.45
CA SER A 34 5.43 6.44 -7.18
C SER A 34 6.87 6.10 -6.81
N THR A 35 7.62 7.09 -6.34
CA THR A 35 8.98 6.89 -5.82
C THR A 35 8.92 6.45 -4.36
N PHE A 36 10.05 5.94 -3.85
CA PHE A 36 10.15 5.59 -2.42
C PHE A 36 9.90 6.81 -1.53
N GLU A 37 10.37 7.99 -1.95
CA GLU A 37 10.14 9.23 -1.20
C GLU A 37 8.66 9.59 -1.14
N ASP A 38 7.94 9.40 -2.26
CA ASP A 38 6.49 9.62 -2.29
C ASP A 38 5.78 8.68 -1.32
N LEU A 39 6.21 7.43 -1.26
CA LEU A 39 5.63 6.44 -0.36
C LEU A 39 5.89 6.79 1.10
N LYS A 40 7.09 7.23 1.43
CA LYS A 40 7.42 7.67 2.79
C LYS A 40 6.56 8.85 3.21
N LEU A 41 6.38 9.82 2.32
CA LEU A 41 5.51 10.96 2.57
C LEU A 41 4.07 10.51 2.80
N MET A 42 3.55 9.66 1.93
CA MET A 42 2.18 9.15 2.07
C MET A 42 2.01 8.37 3.38
N ARG A 43 3.04 7.58 3.77
CA ARG A 43 2.98 6.88 5.05
C ARG A 43 2.90 7.84 6.23
N PHE A 44 3.70 8.90 6.20
CA PHE A 44 3.64 9.95 7.22
C PHE A 44 2.25 10.59 7.28
N LEU A 45 1.69 10.95 6.13
CA LEU A 45 0.38 11.62 6.06
C LEU A 45 -0.75 10.72 6.56
N THR A 46 -0.74 9.44 6.21
CA THR A 46 -1.78 8.50 6.65
C THR A 46 -1.69 8.20 8.13
N ILE A 47 -0.49 8.06 8.68
CA ILE A 47 -0.32 7.92 10.13
C ILE A 47 -0.85 9.15 10.85
N SER A 48 -0.51 10.34 10.36
CA SER A 48 -0.94 11.60 10.98
C SER A 48 -2.45 11.76 10.96
N ALA A 49 -3.11 11.24 9.94
CA ALA A 49 -4.57 11.28 9.83
C ALA A 49 -5.27 10.06 10.45
N ASN A 50 -4.49 9.12 10.95
CA ASN A 50 -4.98 7.85 11.52
C ASN A 50 -5.80 7.05 10.48
N LEU A 51 -5.29 7.01 9.25
CA LEU A 51 -5.84 6.22 8.16
C LEU A 51 -4.90 5.06 7.83
N ASP A 52 -5.47 3.98 7.31
CA ASP A 52 -4.67 2.86 6.83
C ASP A 52 -4.00 3.22 5.50
N LEU A 53 -2.80 2.68 5.29
CA LEU A 53 -2.13 2.73 4.00
C LEU A 53 -2.07 1.32 3.44
N ASN A 54 -2.56 1.17 2.20
CA ASN A 54 -2.60 -0.10 1.49
C ASN A 54 -1.82 0.08 0.18
N ILE A 55 -0.84 -0.79 -0.05
CA ILE A 55 0.06 -0.66 -1.21
C ILE A 55 -0.14 -1.85 -2.14
N LYS A 56 -0.48 -1.57 -3.39
CA LYS A 56 -0.55 -2.57 -4.45
C LYS A 56 0.81 -2.66 -5.13
N ILE A 57 1.40 -3.85 -5.11
CA ILE A 57 2.70 -4.11 -5.75
C ILE A 57 2.51 -4.44 -7.22
N GLY A 58 3.60 -4.40 -8.00
CA GLY A 58 3.54 -4.59 -9.44
C GLY A 58 3.32 -6.02 -9.88
N GLY A 59 3.55 -7.00 -9.00
CA GLY A 59 3.35 -8.42 -9.31
C GLY A 59 3.62 -9.27 -8.10
N CYS A 60 3.28 -10.56 -8.17
CA CYS A 60 3.42 -11.49 -7.05
C CYS A 60 4.87 -11.67 -6.59
N GLU A 61 5.83 -11.41 -7.47
CA GLU A 61 7.27 -11.54 -7.19
C GLU A 61 8.03 -10.22 -7.34
N ALA A 62 7.35 -9.08 -7.22
CA ALA A 62 7.99 -7.77 -7.32
C ALA A 62 8.86 -7.51 -6.07
N LYS A 63 10.07 -8.04 -6.06
CA LYS A 63 10.95 -8.04 -4.89
C LYS A 63 11.28 -6.66 -4.36
N ASN A 64 11.52 -5.69 -5.25
CA ASN A 64 11.81 -4.31 -4.83
C ASN A 64 10.59 -3.67 -4.18
N ASP A 65 9.42 -3.88 -4.75
CA ASP A 65 8.17 -3.37 -4.19
C ASP A 65 7.91 -3.96 -2.80
N ILE A 66 8.12 -5.26 -2.66
CA ILE A 66 7.95 -5.97 -1.39
C ILE A 66 8.94 -5.44 -0.36
N MET A 67 10.19 -5.18 -0.76
CA MET A 67 11.20 -4.60 0.12
C MET A 67 10.78 -3.21 0.59
N PHE A 68 10.27 -2.36 -0.31
CA PHE A 68 9.74 -1.04 0.07
C PHE A 68 8.62 -1.18 1.08
N CYS A 69 7.71 -2.13 0.88
CA CYS A 69 6.63 -2.38 1.82
C CYS A 69 7.15 -2.79 3.19
N LYS A 70 8.18 -3.63 3.25
CA LYS A 70 8.78 -4.03 4.52
C LYS A 70 9.39 -2.84 5.27
N LEU A 71 9.95 -1.87 4.55
CA LEU A 71 10.51 -0.65 5.14
C LEU A 71 9.43 0.31 5.60
N LEU A 72 8.37 0.47 4.81
CA LEU A 72 7.30 1.43 5.09
C LEU A 72 6.29 0.91 6.10
N LYS A 73 6.16 -0.40 6.25
CA LYS A 73 5.20 -1.06 7.14
C LYS A 73 3.76 -0.55 6.92
N PRO A 74 3.22 -0.69 5.70
CA PRO A 74 1.83 -0.31 5.47
C PRO A 74 0.89 -1.23 6.23
N ASN A 75 -0.39 -0.89 6.27
CA ASN A 75 -1.38 -1.74 6.91
C ASN A 75 -1.67 -3.00 6.09
N SER A 76 -1.64 -2.89 4.76
CA SER A 76 -1.77 -4.06 3.90
C SER A 76 -0.96 -3.90 2.61
N VAL A 77 -0.62 -5.06 2.03
CA VAL A 77 0.03 -5.16 0.72
C VAL A 77 -0.88 -5.99 -0.17
N VAL A 78 -1.15 -5.49 -1.38
CA VAL A 78 -2.06 -6.12 -2.33
C VAL A 78 -1.28 -6.65 -3.52
N ALA A 79 -1.40 -7.95 -3.80
CA ALA A 79 -0.84 -8.57 -4.99
C ALA A 79 -1.89 -8.54 -6.10
N PRO A 80 -1.56 -8.01 -7.29
CA PRO A 80 -2.49 -7.99 -8.42
C PRO A 80 -2.52 -9.34 -9.13
N MET A 81 -3.59 -9.57 -9.87
CA MET A 81 -3.71 -10.69 -10.84
C MET A 81 -3.27 -12.05 -10.28
N VAL A 82 -3.77 -12.40 -9.11
CA VAL A 82 -3.53 -13.72 -8.54
C VAL A 82 -4.52 -14.68 -9.19
N GLU A 83 -4.08 -15.40 -10.21
CA GLU A 83 -4.94 -16.25 -11.04
C GLU A 83 -4.70 -17.75 -10.83
N SER A 84 -3.81 -18.13 -9.92
CA SER A 84 -3.50 -19.53 -9.68
C SER A 84 -2.97 -19.71 -8.26
N GLU A 85 -3.03 -20.96 -7.80
CA GLU A 85 -2.41 -21.35 -6.53
C GLU A 85 -0.89 -21.14 -6.58
N TYR A 86 -0.29 -21.38 -7.74
CA TYR A 86 1.15 -21.15 -7.92
C TYR A 86 1.52 -19.69 -7.71
N ALA A 87 0.77 -18.76 -8.29
CA ALA A 87 1.01 -17.33 -8.10
C ALA A 87 0.86 -16.92 -6.64
N LEU A 88 -0.15 -17.45 -5.96
CA LEU A 88 -0.35 -17.20 -4.53
C LEU A 88 0.84 -17.69 -3.71
N LYS A 89 1.32 -18.90 -3.97
CA LYS A 89 2.49 -19.44 -3.27
C LYS A 89 3.74 -18.59 -3.50
N LYS A 90 3.96 -18.11 -4.72
CA LYS A 90 5.08 -17.23 -5.04
C LYS A 90 5.01 -15.92 -4.25
N PHE A 91 3.82 -15.34 -4.15
CA PHE A 91 3.62 -14.13 -3.36
C PHE A 91 3.96 -14.38 -1.88
N LEU A 92 3.44 -15.45 -1.30
CA LEU A 92 3.69 -15.77 0.10
C LEU A 92 5.17 -16.02 0.39
N VAL A 93 5.87 -16.71 -0.52
CA VAL A 93 7.31 -16.95 -0.39
C VAL A 93 8.10 -15.64 -0.48
N SER A 94 7.74 -14.77 -1.44
CA SER A 94 8.43 -13.49 -1.64
C SER A 94 8.27 -12.57 -0.44
N VAL A 95 7.12 -12.56 0.21
CA VAL A 95 6.88 -11.74 1.40
C VAL A 95 7.60 -12.33 2.61
N GLY A 96 7.60 -13.64 2.76
CA GLY A 96 8.21 -14.32 3.90
C GLY A 96 7.30 -14.35 5.12
N LYS A 97 7.80 -14.97 6.20
CA LYS A 97 7.00 -15.20 7.42
C LYS A 97 6.99 -14.03 8.39
N LYS A 98 8.02 -13.18 8.38
CA LYS A 98 8.16 -12.06 9.32
C LYS A 98 7.58 -10.76 8.76
N LYS A 99 6.34 -10.80 8.34
CA LYS A 99 5.66 -9.61 7.83
C LYS A 99 4.90 -8.90 8.94
N LYS A 100 4.81 -7.57 8.86
CA LYS A 100 4.06 -6.75 9.82
C LYS A 100 2.86 -6.06 9.15
N PHE A 101 2.37 -6.62 8.06
CA PHE A 101 1.23 -6.07 7.32
C PHE A 101 0.32 -7.20 6.87
N LYS A 102 -0.92 -6.85 6.60
CA LYS A 102 -1.91 -7.80 6.06
C LYS A 102 -1.63 -8.03 4.59
N LEU A 103 -1.91 -9.24 4.12
CA LEU A 103 -1.80 -9.59 2.70
C LEU A 103 -3.18 -9.66 2.09
N LEU A 104 -3.34 -8.98 0.95
CA LEU A 104 -4.56 -9.00 0.16
C LEU A 104 -4.20 -9.43 -1.26
N ILE A 105 -5.13 -10.06 -1.94
CA ILE A 105 -4.96 -10.45 -3.33
C ILE A 105 -6.12 -9.90 -4.16
N ASN A 106 -5.83 -9.58 -5.42
CA ASN A 106 -6.87 -9.25 -6.39
C ASN A 106 -7.21 -10.50 -7.19
N LEU A 107 -8.46 -10.93 -7.10
CA LEU A 107 -8.98 -11.98 -7.96
C LEU A 107 -9.65 -11.31 -9.15
N GLU A 108 -9.06 -11.44 -10.32
CA GLU A 108 -9.54 -10.74 -11.52
C GLU A 108 -10.33 -11.64 -12.45
N THR A 109 -10.26 -12.97 -12.23
CA THR A 109 -11.05 -13.94 -12.99
C THR A 109 -11.65 -14.98 -12.06
N ILE A 110 -12.73 -15.61 -12.53
CA ILE A 110 -13.41 -16.67 -11.76
C ILE A 110 -12.54 -17.91 -11.61
N SER A 111 -11.60 -18.12 -12.54
CA SER A 111 -10.70 -19.26 -12.50
C SER A 111 -9.50 -19.07 -11.55
N ALA A 112 -9.39 -17.93 -10.95
CA ALA A 112 -8.27 -17.61 -10.06
C ALA A 112 -8.29 -18.45 -8.77
#